data_3da4e29cf39065c7f0bc685c4e0e41f8
#
_entry.id   3da4e29cf39065c7f0bc685c4e0e41f8
#
_cell.length_a   1.000
_cell.length_b   1.000
_cell.length_c   1.000
_cell.angle_alpha   90.00
_cell.angle_beta   90.00
_cell.angle_gamma   90.00
#
_symmetry.space_group_name_H-M   'P 1'
#
loop_
_entity.id
_entity.type
_entity.pdbx_description
1 polymer ?
#
loop_
_entity_poly.entity_id
_entity_poly.type
_entity_poly.pdbx_seq_one_letter_code
_entity_poly.pdbx_strand_id
1 'polypeptide(L)'
;IVATRRVIEEGAAVIVSRGSVWSTIKKAFPLVPTLQTPITCCDAIEFLTKAKQYDTNIGVVSFPSHIAKMVTVAPHLGVSLTVHQVNNPDDIEKGCYEMRDKGMKVLVGGGHAVQWAQKLGLHGVLHTVSADGVIQVLNEADRILNAIISERSKDARVRTMLNALKDGAISLNEQGKILEYNLPAQKMFANGESTMKSIRTFLQDTGIIEAVQQQLTWSGESKKYEKKQYLCNIIPASSNDIYCGASVIIQDASHIQSLEHKMRRELHAKGHVARYTLKDVVGHSAEMRSLVEHAELYANSPSSIFIYGES
;
A
#
# COMPACT_ATOMS: atom_id res chain seq x y z
N ILE A 1 4.90 -27.32 -4.26
CA ILE A 1 5.08 -26.07 -5.04
C ILE A 1 3.97 -25.89 -6.08
N VAL A 2 3.66 -26.90 -6.91
CA VAL A 2 2.61 -26.79 -7.95
C VAL A 2 1.25 -26.46 -7.32
N ALA A 3 0.80 -27.22 -6.33
CA ALA A 3 -0.46 -26.96 -5.62
C ALA A 3 -0.46 -25.58 -4.94
N THR A 4 0.67 -25.16 -4.36
CA THR A 4 0.81 -23.84 -3.72
C THR A 4 0.66 -22.70 -4.73
N ARG A 5 1.27 -22.83 -5.90
CA ARG A 5 1.13 -21.83 -6.98
C ARG A 5 -0.33 -21.69 -7.39
N ARG A 6 -1.00 -22.80 -7.59
CA ARG A 6 -2.42 -22.82 -7.96
C ARG A 6 -3.30 -22.06 -6.96
N VAL A 7 -3.17 -22.34 -5.65
CA VAL A 7 -4.00 -21.66 -4.64
C VAL A 7 -3.65 -20.16 -4.51
N ILE A 8 -2.41 -19.75 -4.77
CA ILE A 8 -2.02 -18.34 -4.86
C ILE A 8 -2.71 -17.67 -6.07
N GLU A 9 -2.72 -18.32 -7.23
CA GLU A 9 -3.41 -17.83 -8.43
C GLU A 9 -4.93 -17.77 -8.22
N GLU A 10 -5.49 -18.66 -7.42
CA GLU A 10 -6.89 -18.64 -6.98
C GLU A 10 -7.19 -17.57 -5.91
N GLY A 11 -6.18 -16.83 -5.43
CA GLY A 11 -6.35 -15.67 -4.54
C GLY A 11 -6.00 -15.90 -3.07
N ALA A 12 -5.32 -16.99 -2.73
CA ALA A 12 -4.84 -17.20 -1.36
C ALA A 12 -3.81 -16.13 -0.98
N ALA A 13 -4.10 -15.34 0.05
CA ALA A 13 -3.25 -14.25 0.52
C ALA A 13 -2.31 -14.67 1.66
N VAL A 14 -2.61 -15.76 2.35
CA VAL A 14 -1.81 -16.33 3.45
C VAL A 14 -1.77 -17.84 3.29
N ILE A 15 -0.62 -18.45 3.53
CA ILE A 15 -0.45 -19.90 3.48
C ILE A 15 -0.06 -20.40 4.86
N VAL A 16 -0.74 -21.43 5.33
CA VAL A 16 -0.35 -22.16 6.55
C VAL A 16 0.22 -23.51 6.15
N SER A 17 1.40 -23.83 6.65
CA SER A 17 2.08 -25.07 6.33
C SER A 17 2.93 -25.57 7.51
N ARG A 18 3.55 -26.75 7.35
CA ARG A 18 4.28 -27.41 8.43
C ARG A 18 5.63 -27.94 7.96
N GLY A 19 6.60 -27.92 8.85
CA GLY A 19 7.87 -28.60 8.70
C GLY A 19 8.64 -28.23 7.43
N SER A 20 9.17 -29.21 6.71
CA SER A 20 9.94 -29.02 5.48
C SER A 20 9.12 -28.39 4.34
N VAL A 21 7.81 -28.66 4.30
CA VAL A 21 6.91 -28.06 3.31
C VAL A 21 6.83 -26.55 3.51
N TRP A 22 6.72 -26.07 4.74
CA TRP A 22 6.77 -24.64 5.07
C TRP A 22 8.06 -23.98 4.56
N SER A 23 9.23 -24.58 4.86
CA SER A 23 10.53 -24.06 4.43
C SER A 23 10.61 -23.97 2.90
N THR A 24 10.13 -24.99 2.20
CA THR A 24 10.13 -25.04 0.74
C THR A 24 9.20 -23.97 0.13
N ILE A 25 7.99 -23.79 0.69
CA ILE A 25 7.04 -22.76 0.23
C ILE A 25 7.61 -21.36 0.47
N LYS A 26 8.14 -21.10 1.66
CA LYS A 26 8.69 -19.79 2.02
C LYS A 26 9.85 -19.36 1.09
N LYS A 27 10.68 -20.33 0.68
CA LYS A 27 11.77 -20.07 -0.30
C LYS A 27 11.22 -19.80 -1.70
N ALA A 28 10.22 -20.56 -2.14
CA ALA A 28 9.67 -20.47 -3.49
C ALA A 28 8.77 -19.25 -3.68
N PHE A 29 8.11 -18.75 -2.63
CA PHE A 29 7.16 -17.64 -2.66
C PHE A 29 7.46 -16.63 -1.53
N PRO A 30 8.58 -15.91 -1.57
CA PRO A 30 9.03 -15.05 -0.48
C PRO A 30 8.10 -13.87 -0.19
N LEU A 31 7.29 -13.46 -1.17
CA LEU A 31 6.33 -12.34 -1.05
C LEU A 31 4.97 -12.77 -0.46
N VAL A 32 4.72 -14.08 -0.35
CA VAL A 32 3.45 -14.57 0.21
C VAL A 32 3.64 -14.90 1.69
N PRO A 33 2.89 -14.29 2.60
CA PRO A 33 2.91 -14.62 4.01
C PRO A 33 2.71 -16.12 4.22
N THR A 34 3.72 -16.79 4.77
CA THR A 34 3.68 -18.24 4.99
C THR A 34 3.94 -18.52 6.47
N LEU A 35 2.92 -19.02 7.15
CA LEU A 35 2.94 -19.34 8.57
C LEU A 35 3.27 -20.81 8.80
N GLN A 36 4.06 -21.05 9.84
CA GLN A 36 4.36 -22.39 10.29
C GLN A 36 3.42 -22.77 11.44
N THR A 37 2.76 -23.92 11.37
CA THR A 37 1.97 -24.43 12.48
C THR A 37 2.86 -24.65 13.68
N PRO A 38 2.61 -23.97 14.82
CA PRO A 38 3.47 -24.07 16.00
C PRO A 38 3.25 -25.39 16.74
N ILE A 39 4.27 -25.80 17.51
CA ILE A 39 4.15 -26.80 18.56
C ILE A 39 3.94 -26.06 19.87
N THR A 40 2.93 -26.45 20.63
CA THR A 40 2.66 -25.90 21.97
C THR A 40 3.50 -26.63 23.04
N CYS A 41 3.55 -26.08 24.25
CA CYS A 41 4.18 -26.78 25.35
C CYS A 41 3.43 -28.08 25.71
N CYS A 42 2.09 -28.10 25.58
CA CYS A 42 1.29 -29.30 25.79
C CYS A 42 1.64 -30.42 24.79
N ASP A 43 1.78 -30.05 23.52
CA ASP A 43 2.24 -30.99 22.48
C ASP A 43 3.63 -31.55 22.85
N ALA A 44 4.55 -30.68 23.28
CA ALA A 44 5.91 -31.09 23.68
C ALA A 44 5.86 -32.06 24.86
N ILE A 45 5.05 -31.82 25.87
CA ILE A 45 4.83 -32.74 27.00
C ILE A 45 4.36 -34.10 26.50
N GLU A 46 3.37 -34.11 25.62
CA GLU A 46 2.77 -35.37 25.12
C GLU A 46 3.83 -36.26 24.42
N PHE A 47 4.48 -35.74 23.38
CA PHE A 47 5.40 -36.58 22.61
C PHE A 47 6.74 -36.82 23.32
N LEU A 48 7.22 -35.93 24.18
CA LEU A 48 8.41 -36.22 25.02
C LEU A 48 8.11 -37.29 26.10
N THR A 49 6.89 -37.28 26.66
CA THR A 49 6.45 -38.35 27.58
C THR A 49 6.37 -39.70 26.88
N LYS A 50 5.89 -39.72 25.62
CA LYS A 50 5.91 -40.95 24.78
C LYS A 50 7.36 -41.41 24.49
N ALA A 51 8.25 -40.46 24.16
CA ALA A 51 9.66 -40.79 23.88
C ALA A 51 10.40 -41.30 25.13
N LYS A 52 10.10 -40.75 26.31
CA LYS A 52 10.69 -41.16 27.61
C LYS A 52 10.44 -42.65 27.92
N GLN A 53 9.38 -43.27 27.38
CA GLN A 53 9.12 -44.70 27.57
C GLN A 53 10.19 -45.60 26.97
N TYR A 54 10.96 -45.08 25.99
CA TYR A 54 12.03 -45.82 25.34
C TYR A 54 13.42 -45.48 25.90
N ASP A 55 13.66 -44.20 26.20
CA ASP A 55 14.89 -43.73 26.85
C ASP A 55 14.68 -42.32 27.44
N THR A 56 15.43 -41.99 28.49
CA THR A 56 15.49 -40.64 29.07
C THR A 56 16.42 -39.70 28.30
N ASN A 57 17.31 -40.24 27.47
CA ASN A 57 18.16 -39.47 26.57
C ASN A 57 17.55 -39.50 25.16
N ILE A 58 16.94 -38.40 24.76
CA ILE A 58 16.11 -38.31 23.56
C ILE A 58 16.83 -37.51 22.49
N GLY A 59 17.01 -38.10 21.31
CA GLY A 59 17.45 -37.39 20.11
C GLY A 59 16.31 -36.52 19.52
N VAL A 60 16.60 -35.30 19.14
CA VAL A 60 15.65 -34.42 18.52
C VAL A 60 16.18 -33.89 17.18
N VAL A 61 15.45 -34.16 16.10
CA VAL A 61 15.75 -33.64 14.74
C VAL A 61 14.57 -32.80 14.26
N SER A 62 14.68 -31.50 14.41
CA SER A 62 13.53 -30.60 14.12
C SER A 62 13.99 -29.18 13.81
N PHE A 63 13.02 -28.34 13.42
CA PHE A 63 13.22 -26.90 13.16
C PHE A 63 13.37 -26.11 14.48
N PRO A 64 14.10 -24.96 14.46
CA PRO A 64 14.39 -24.16 15.65
C PRO A 64 13.17 -23.80 16.49
N SER A 65 12.07 -23.40 15.82
CA SER A 65 10.81 -23.02 16.48
C SER A 65 10.19 -24.14 17.30
N HIS A 66 10.33 -25.38 16.85
CA HIS A 66 9.83 -26.56 17.55
C HIS A 66 10.77 -26.97 18.69
N ILE A 67 12.08 -26.91 18.45
CA ILE A 67 13.11 -27.27 19.45
C ILE A 67 12.98 -26.41 20.70
N ALA A 68 12.74 -25.09 20.54
CA ALA A 68 12.65 -24.17 21.68
C ALA A 68 11.61 -24.64 22.73
N LYS A 69 10.45 -25.13 22.28
CA LYS A 69 9.41 -25.62 23.19
C LYS A 69 9.81 -26.95 23.87
N MET A 70 10.46 -27.83 23.13
CA MET A 70 10.96 -29.11 23.69
C MET A 70 12.02 -28.88 24.77
N VAL A 71 12.97 -27.97 24.51
CA VAL A 71 14.03 -27.62 25.47
C VAL A 71 13.43 -27.02 26.76
N THR A 72 12.42 -26.18 26.64
CA THR A 72 11.75 -25.59 27.80
C THR A 72 11.06 -26.64 28.68
N VAL A 73 10.46 -27.66 28.07
CA VAL A 73 9.67 -28.67 28.77
C VAL A 73 10.53 -29.85 29.29
N ALA A 74 11.59 -30.18 28.61
CA ALA A 74 12.41 -31.37 28.91
C ALA A 74 12.87 -31.51 30.39
N PRO A 75 13.37 -30.45 31.05
CA PRO A 75 13.79 -30.52 32.45
C PRO A 75 12.64 -30.93 33.38
N HIS A 76 11.43 -30.45 33.12
CA HIS A 76 10.24 -30.75 33.93
C HIS A 76 9.79 -32.21 33.79
N LEU A 77 10.15 -32.85 32.68
CA LEU A 77 9.90 -34.28 32.46
C LEU A 77 11.04 -35.18 32.89
N GLY A 78 12.16 -34.63 33.34
CA GLY A 78 13.35 -35.38 33.70
C GLY A 78 13.96 -36.15 32.51
N VAL A 79 13.96 -35.52 31.31
CA VAL A 79 14.58 -36.05 30.10
C VAL A 79 15.71 -35.14 29.65
N SER A 80 16.73 -35.74 29.03
CA SER A 80 17.84 -35.04 28.38
C SER A 80 17.64 -35.03 26.88
N LEU A 81 17.89 -33.89 26.23
CA LEU A 81 17.72 -33.73 24.79
C LEU A 81 19.08 -33.57 24.10
N THR A 82 19.33 -34.40 23.11
CA THR A 82 20.40 -34.19 22.13
C THR A 82 19.78 -33.66 20.85
N VAL A 83 20.12 -32.43 20.49
CA VAL A 83 19.38 -31.70 19.45
C VAL A 83 20.24 -31.57 18.18
N HIS A 84 19.61 -31.86 17.02
CA HIS A 84 20.10 -31.46 15.71
C HIS A 84 19.10 -30.49 15.07
N GLN A 85 19.56 -29.26 14.81
CA GLN A 85 18.73 -28.23 14.23
C GLN A 85 18.66 -28.38 12.72
N VAL A 86 17.44 -28.46 12.18
CA VAL A 86 17.15 -28.55 10.76
C VAL A 86 16.91 -27.14 10.20
N ASN A 87 17.72 -26.71 9.25
CA ASN A 87 17.52 -25.47 8.51
C ASN A 87 16.96 -25.72 7.10
N ASN A 88 17.30 -26.87 6.51
CA ASN A 88 16.85 -27.32 5.22
C ASN A 88 16.34 -28.75 5.28
N PRO A 89 15.45 -29.20 4.39
CA PRO A 89 14.96 -30.57 4.36
C PRO A 89 16.08 -31.64 4.30
N ASP A 90 17.18 -31.34 3.61
CA ASP A 90 18.32 -32.25 3.43
C ASP A 90 19.11 -32.46 4.74
N ASP A 91 18.97 -31.56 5.72
CA ASP A 91 19.62 -31.68 7.02
C ASP A 91 19.00 -32.79 7.90
N ILE A 92 17.75 -33.22 7.58
CA ILE A 92 17.02 -34.21 8.37
C ILE A 92 17.74 -35.55 8.36
N GLU A 93 18.17 -36.01 7.20
CA GLU A 93 18.90 -37.28 7.05
C GLU A 93 20.18 -37.24 7.86
N LYS A 94 20.99 -36.20 7.67
CA LYS A 94 22.26 -36.02 8.41
C LYS A 94 22.04 -36.03 9.92
N GLY A 95 21.00 -35.30 10.39
CA GLY A 95 20.66 -35.27 11.80
C GLY A 95 20.27 -36.65 12.36
N CYS A 96 19.55 -37.45 11.58
CA CYS A 96 19.18 -38.79 11.99
C CYS A 96 20.40 -39.71 12.11
N TYR A 97 21.37 -39.67 11.17
CA TYR A 97 22.63 -40.38 11.26
C TYR A 97 23.45 -39.94 12.49
N GLU A 98 23.53 -38.62 12.73
CA GLU A 98 24.20 -38.08 13.92
C GLU A 98 23.62 -38.63 15.23
N MET A 99 22.28 -38.70 15.32
CA MET A 99 21.62 -39.25 16.52
C MET A 99 21.93 -40.72 16.69
N ARG A 100 21.95 -41.54 15.63
CA ARG A 100 22.35 -42.92 15.68
C ARG A 100 23.80 -43.07 16.16
N ASP A 101 24.72 -42.29 15.60
CA ASP A 101 26.15 -42.36 15.90
C ASP A 101 26.48 -41.93 17.35
N LYS A 102 25.62 -41.06 17.93
CA LYS A 102 25.63 -40.69 19.35
C LYS A 102 24.96 -41.74 20.26
N GLY A 103 24.51 -42.87 19.71
CA GLY A 103 23.93 -43.98 20.47
C GLY A 103 22.52 -43.71 21.02
N MET A 104 21.76 -42.76 20.40
CA MET A 104 20.37 -42.51 20.78
C MET A 104 19.50 -43.75 20.46
N LYS A 105 18.57 -44.10 21.36
CA LYS A 105 17.62 -45.20 21.16
C LYS A 105 16.27 -44.66 20.59
N VAL A 106 15.95 -43.43 20.92
CA VAL A 106 14.70 -42.77 20.51
C VAL A 106 14.99 -41.44 19.86
N LEU A 107 14.22 -41.13 18.82
CA LEU A 107 14.31 -39.87 18.07
C LEU A 107 12.93 -39.24 17.96
N VAL A 108 12.82 -37.96 18.33
CA VAL A 108 11.64 -37.14 18.15
C VAL A 108 11.83 -36.22 16.94
N GLY A 109 10.87 -36.22 16.03
CA GLY A 109 10.94 -35.39 14.84
C GLY A 109 9.66 -35.33 14.01
N GLY A 110 9.74 -34.70 12.86
CA GLY A 110 8.67 -34.71 11.85
C GLY A 110 8.57 -36.05 11.10
N GLY A 111 7.61 -36.19 10.20
CA GLY A 111 7.36 -37.44 9.48
C GLY A 111 8.59 -38.01 8.77
N HIS A 112 9.39 -37.17 8.10
CA HIS A 112 10.63 -37.60 7.45
C HIS A 112 11.68 -38.08 8.46
N ALA A 113 11.84 -37.37 9.59
CA ALA A 113 12.78 -37.78 10.64
C ALA A 113 12.39 -39.12 11.27
N VAL A 114 11.06 -39.35 11.48
CA VAL A 114 10.56 -40.63 11.99
C VAL A 114 10.81 -41.80 11.00
N GLN A 115 10.61 -41.57 9.70
CA GLN A 115 10.91 -42.55 8.67
C GLN A 115 12.42 -42.93 8.65
N TRP A 116 13.31 -41.94 8.77
CA TRP A 116 14.76 -42.17 8.86
C TRP A 116 15.14 -42.89 10.16
N ALA A 117 14.53 -42.48 11.30
CA ALA A 117 14.74 -43.15 12.56
C ALA A 117 14.45 -44.65 12.46
N GLN A 118 13.31 -45.04 11.88
CA GLN A 118 12.92 -46.43 11.66
C GLN A 118 13.90 -47.18 10.76
N LYS A 119 14.37 -46.56 9.65
CA LYS A 119 15.39 -47.17 8.79
C LYS A 119 16.73 -47.42 9.51
N LEU A 120 17.04 -46.57 10.48
CA LEU A 120 18.28 -46.65 11.26
C LEU A 120 18.16 -47.51 12.53
N GLY A 121 17.00 -48.17 12.74
CA GLY A 121 16.75 -49.02 13.92
C GLY A 121 16.47 -48.24 15.21
N LEU A 122 16.13 -46.95 15.12
CA LEU A 122 15.75 -46.12 16.25
C LEU A 122 14.23 -46.09 16.44
N HIS A 123 13.78 -45.86 17.67
CA HIS A 123 12.37 -45.58 17.95
C HIS A 123 12.02 -44.19 17.53
N GLY A 124 11.25 -44.03 16.45
CA GLY A 124 10.79 -42.72 15.96
C GLY A 124 9.50 -42.28 16.64
N VAL A 125 9.50 -41.12 17.28
CA VAL A 125 8.30 -40.48 17.86
C VAL A 125 7.95 -39.23 17.05
N LEU A 126 6.76 -39.25 16.47
CA LEU A 126 6.27 -38.11 15.69
C LEU A 126 5.86 -37.00 16.62
N HIS A 127 6.42 -35.79 16.42
CA HIS A 127 5.87 -34.63 17.07
C HIS A 127 4.56 -34.23 16.38
N THR A 128 3.47 -34.34 17.10
CA THR A 128 2.12 -33.96 16.66
C THR A 128 1.84 -32.50 16.98
N VAL A 129 0.79 -31.96 16.41
CA VAL A 129 0.27 -30.62 16.72
C VAL A 129 -1.18 -30.80 17.16
N SER A 130 -1.50 -30.23 18.31
CA SER A 130 -2.87 -30.22 18.85
C SER A 130 -3.79 -29.27 18.10
N ALA A 131 -5.08 -29.38 18.37
CA ALA A 131 -6.06 -28.42 17.90
C ALA A 131 -5.72 -26.98 18.32
N ASP A 132 -5.16 -26.78 19.52
CA ASP A 132 -4.75 -25.46 20.02
C ASP A 132 -3.65 -24.84 19.15
N GLY A 133 -2.64 -25.61 18.74
CA GLY A 133 -1.60 -25.15 17.83
C GLY A 133 -2.15 -24.78 16.46
N VAL A 134 -3.14 -25.52 15.96
CA VAL A 134 -3.85 -25.20 14.71
C VAL A 134 -4.68 -23.93 14.85
N ILE A 135 -5.45 -23.80 15.93
CA ILE A 135 -6.25 -22.60 16.21
C ILE A 135 -5.36 -21.36 16.33
N GLN A 136 -4.23 -21.49 17.01
CA GLN A 136 -3.28 -20.39 17.14
C GLN A 136 -2.79 -19.87 15.79
N VAL A 137 -2.37 -20.76 14.88
CA VAL A 137 -1.87 -20.35 13.57
C VAL A 137 -2.97 -19.82 12.66
N LEU A 138 -4.20 -20.34 12.79
CA LEU A 138 -5.35 -19.81 12.04
C LEU A 138 -5.73 -18.40 12.49
N ASN A 139 -5.72 -18.13 13.81
CA ASN A 139 -5.94 -16.79 14.33
C ASN A 139 -4.86 -15.80 13.88
N GLU A 140 -3.61 -16.23 13.78
CA GLU A 140 -2.52 -15.42 13.24
C GLU A 140 -2.72 -15.16 11.73
N ALA A 141 -3.11 -16.20 10.98
CA ALA A 141 -3.43 -16.06 9.55
C ALA A 141 -4.58 -15.08 9.32
N ASP A 142 -5.62 -15.13 10.15
CA ASP A 142 -6.77 -14.22 10.06
C ASP A 142 -6.35 -12.76 10.35
N ARG A 143 -5.51 -12.53 11.35
CA ARG A 143 -4.98 -11.18 11.63
C ARG A 143 -4.19 -10.61 10.44
N ILE A 144 -3.33 -11.43 9.83
CA ILE A 144 -2.54 -11.01 8.66
C ILE A 144 -3.48 -10.74 7.48
N LEU A 145 -4.46 -11.61 7.24
CA LEU A 145 -5.43 -11.45 6.18
C LEU A 145 -6.24 -10.16 6.35
N ASN A 146 -6.72 -9.88 7.55
CA ASN A 146 -7.46 -8.65 7.85
C ASN A 146 -6.61 -7.40 7.67
N ALA A 147 -5.31 -7.44 8.01
CA ALA A 147 -4.38 -6.35 7.75
C ALA A 147 -4.21 -6.10 6.24
N ILE A 148 -4.01 -7.16 5.44
CA ILE A 148 -3.88 -7.08 3.97
C ILE A 148 -5.16 -6.50 3.35
N ILE A 149 -6.34 -6.99 3.76
CA ILE A 149 -7.64 -6.51 3.26
C ILE A 149 -7.85 -5.04 3.62
N SER A 150 -7.53 -4.64 4.86
CA SER A 150 -7.64 -3.26 5.31
C SER A 150 -6.76 -2.32 4.48
N GLU A 151 -5.50 -2.70 4.23
CA GLU A 151 -4.56 -1.92 3.42
C GLU A 151 -5.06 -1.77 1.98
N ARG A 152 -5.41 -2.87 1.32
CA ARG A 152 -5.99 -2.84 -0.04
C ARG A 152 -7.27 -1.99 -0.12
N SER A 153 -8.09 -2.03 0.92
CA SER A 153 -9.32 -1.24 0.98
C SER A 153 -9.04 0.26 1.14
N LYS A 154 -7.99 0.64 1.89
CA LYS A 154 -7.54 2.03 1.99
C LYS A 154 -7.04 2.53 0.64
N ASP A 155 -6.16 1.78 -0.02
CA ASP A 155 -5.63 2.11 -1.34
C ASP A 155 -6.74 2.28 -2.38
N ALA A 156 -7.70 1.34 -2.41
CA ALA A 156 -8.83 1.41 -3.33
C ALA A 156 -9.69 2.67 -3.08
N ARG A 157 -9.93 3.04 -1.81
CA ARG A 157 -10.68 4.26 -1.46
C ARG A 157 -9.94 5.52 -1.89
N VAL A 158 -8.64 5.62 -1.58
CA VAL A 158 -7.81 6.77 -1.98
C VAL A 158 -7.78 6.90 -3.51
N ARG A 159 -7.56 5.80 -4.22
CA ARG A 159 -7.58 5.78 -5.69
C ARG A 159 -8.94 6.20 -6.26
N THR A 160 -10.03 5.74 -5.65
CA THR A 160 -11.40 6.16 -6.05
C THR A 160 -11.61 7.66 -5.84
N MET A 161 -11.18 8.20 -4.71
CA MET A 161 -11.26 9.65 -4.43
C MET A 161 -10.43 10.45 -5.45
N LEU A 162 -9.20 10.05 -5.71
CA LEU A 162 -8.34 10.71 -6.70
C LEU A 162 -8.92 10.67 -8.12
N ASN A 163 -9.57 9.57 -8.49
CA ASN A 163 -10.20 9.41 -9.80
C ASN A 163 -11.53 10.18 -9.92
N ALA A 164 -12.19 10.51 -8.82
CA ALA A 164 -13.40 11.34 -8.81
C ALA A 164 -13.12 12.84 -8.92
N LEU A 165 -11.88 13.28 -8.69
CA LEU A 165 -11.47 14.66 -8.93
C LEU A 165 -11.58 14.98 -10.43
N LYS A 166 -11.67 16.28 -10.76
CA LYS A 166 -11.57 16.76 -12.15
C LYS A 166 -10.13 17.08 -12.54
N ASP A 167 -9.30 17.31 -11.55
CA ASP A 167 -7.89 17.70 -11.70
C ASP A 167 -7.01 16.48 -11.90
N GLY A 168 -5.98 16.61 -12.71
CA GLY A 168 -4.91 15.64 -12.82
C GLY A 168 -4.07 15.63 -11.55
N ALA A 169 -3.88 14.47 -10.96
CA ALA A 169 -2.99 14.28 -9.83
C ALA A 169 -1.88 13.28 -10.21
N ILE A 170 -0.63 13.66 -9.94
CA ILE A 170 0.56 12.86 -10.24
C ILE A 170 1.43 12.83 -9.01
N SER A 171 1.88 11.65 -8.61
CA SER A 171 2.85 11.47 -7.53
C SER A 171 4.24 11.22 -8.11
N LEU A 172 5.23 11.94 -7.59
CA LEU A 172 6.63 11.85 -7.99
C LEU A 172 7.50 11.48 -6.78
N ASN A 173 8.55 10.70 -7.01
CA ASN A 173 9.58 10.51 -6.00
C ASN A 173 10.56 11.69 -5.94
N GLU A 174 11.55 11.64 -5.04
CA GLU A 174 12.55 12.67 -4.82
C GLU A 174 13.37 13.02 -6.08
N GLN A 175 13.52 12.06 -7.01
CA GLN A 175 14.22 12.23 -8.28
C GLN A 175 13.30 12.70 -9.40
N GLY A 176 12.02 13.01 -9.12
CA GLY A 176 11.03 13.40 -10.12
C GLY A 176 10.52 12.25 -11.01
N LYS A 177 10.74 11.00 -10.61
CA LYS A 177 10.17 9.84 -11.31
C LYS A 177 8.71 9.67 -10.95
N ILE A 178 7.87 9.47 -11.96
CA ILE A 178 6.43 9.21 -11.77
C ILE A 178 6.24 7.88 -11.03
N LEU A 179 5.56 7.95 -9.89
CA LEU A 179 5.14 6.80 -9.10
C LEU A 179 3.73 6.37 -9.50
N GLU A 180 2.80 7.32 -9.51
CA GLU A 180 1.38 7.07 -9.79
C GLU A 180 0.72 8.32 -10.38
N TYR A 181 -0.38 8.14 -11.10
CA TYR A 181 -1.23 9.23 -11.57
C TYR A 181 -2.71 8.78 -11.63
N ASN A 182 -3.63 9.73 -11.49
CA ASN A 182 -5.06 9.45 -11.51
C ASN A 182 -5.64 9.40 -12.92
N LEU A 183 -6.89 8.96 -13.04
CA LEU A 183 -7.60 8.88 -14.33
C LEU A 183 -7.77 10.23 -15.03
N PRO A 184 -8.07 11.37 -14.36
CA PRO A 184 -8.05 12.69 -14.99
C PRO A 184 -6.70 13.03 -15.63
N ALA A 185 -5.58 12.84 -14.94
CA ALA A 185 -4.24 13.05 -15.52
C ALA A 185 -4.03 12.16 -16.75
N GLN A 186 -4.44 10.90 -16.68
CA GLN A 186 -4.39 9.99 -17.83
C GLN A 186 -5.15 10.56 -19.03
N LYS A 187 -6.36 11.05 -18.83
CA LYS A 187 -7.22 11.63 -19.89
C LYS A 187 -6.65 12.93 -20.45
N MET A 188 -6.04 13.78 -19.61
CA MET A 188 -5.46 15.06 -20.04
C MET A 188 -4.30 14.85 -21.02
N PHE A 189 -3.52 13.80 -20.85
CA PHE A 189 -2.29 13.51 -21.61
C PHE A 189 -2.43 12.31 -22.57
N ALA A 190 -3.64 11.82 -22.83
CA ALA A 190 -3.91 10.72 -23.77
C ALA A 190 -3.87 11.21 -25.24
N ASN A 191 -2.68 11.40 -25.82
CA ASN A 191 -2.49 11.96 -27.17
C ASN A 191 -2.04 10.92 -28.20
N GLY A 192 -2.50 9.66 -28.10
CA GLY A 192 -2.14 8.60 -29.05
C GLY A 192 -0.77 7.96 -28.84
N GLU A 193 0.10 8.56 -28.04
CA GLU A 193 1.32 7.96 -27.51
C GLU A 193 1.07 7.30 -26.14
N SER A 194 2.11 6.65 -25.58
CA SER A 194 2.02 6.18 -24.19
C SER A 194 1.77 7.37 -23.25
N THR A 195 0.67 7.34 -22.50
CA THR A 195 0.29 8.37 -21.52
C THR A 195 1.43 8.71 -20.56
N MET A 196 2.18 7.70 -20.13
CA MET A 196 3.36 7.87 -19.26
C MET A 196 4.43 8.75 -19.92
N LYS A 197 4.66 8.59 -21.24
CA LYS A 197 5.63 9.39 -21.98
C LYS A 197 5.16 10.83 -22.10
N SER A 198 3.89 11.04 -22.46
CA SER A 198 3.30 12.39 -22.56
C SER A 198 3.34 13.15 -21.23
N ILE A 199 2.98 12.49 -20.12
CA ILE A 199 3.08 13.08 -18.78
C ILE A 199 4.55 13.44 -18.47
N ARG A 200 5.50 12.55 -18.76
CA ARG A 200 6.92 12.81 -18.50
C ARG A 200 7.43 14.02 -19.26
N THR A 201 7.10 14.13 -20.53
CA THR A 201 7.48 15.27 -21.38
C THR A 201 6.88 16.56 -20.81
N PHE A 202 5.59 16.56 -20.44
CA PHE A 202 4.96 17.70 -19.79
C PHE A 202 5.70 18.14 -18.52
N LEU A 203 6.01 17.21 -17.62
CA LEU A 203 6.70 17.50 -16.37
C LEU A 203 8.11 18.09 -16.59
N GLN A 204 8.82 17.62 -17.63
CA GLN A 204 10.14 18.14 -18.02
C GLN A 204 10.04 19.55 -18.63
N ASP A 205 9.19 19.72 -19.65
CA ASP A 205 9.10 20.98 -20.40
C ASP A 205 8.56 22.14 -19.55
N THR A 206 7.82 21.83 -18.48
CA THR A 206 7.27 22.84 -17.55
C THR A 206 8.15 23.13 -16.33
N GLY A 207 9.29 22.43 -16.18
CA GLY A 207 10.21 22.62 -15.05
C GLY A 207 9.70 22.04 -13.72
N ILE A 208 8.69 21.16 -13.77
CA ILE A 208 8.12 20.56 -12.56
C ILE A 208 9.10 19.56 -11.93
N ILE A 209 9.87 18.83 -12.74
CA ILE A 209 10.83 17.85 -12.21
C ILE A 209 11.92 18.57 -11.41
N GLU A 210 12.47 19.66 -11.92
CA GLU A 210 13.48 20.49 -11.26
C GLU A 210 12.93 21.08 -9.96
N ALA A 211 11.69 21.57 -9.98
CA ALA A 211 11.05 22.11 -8.79
C ALA A 211 10.86 21.04 -7.69
N VAL A 212 10.48 19.81 -8.06
CA VAL A 212 10.36 18.69 -7.12
C VAL A 212 11.71 18.30 -6.53
N GLN A 213 12.75 18.23 -7.34
CA GLN A 213 14.13 17.94 -6.88
C GLN A 213 14.66 19.02 -5.93
N GLN A 214 14.25 20.28 -6.13
CA GLN A 214 14.60 21.41 -5.26
C GLN A 214 13.63 21.56 -4.08
N GLN A 215 12.68 20.66 -3.90
CA GLN A 215 11.68 20.68 -2.84
C GLN A 215 10.82 21.96 -2.81
N LEU A 216 10.60 22.56 -3.97
CA LEU A 216 9.81 23.79 -4.08
C LEU A 216 8.31 23.49 -3.95
N THR A 217 7.59 24.42 -3.35
CA THR A 217 6.13 24.43 -3.32
C THR A 217 5.62 25.41 -4.37
N TRP A 218 4.71 24.95 -5.23
CA TRP A 218 4.00 25.83 -6.17
C TRP A 218 2.51 25.90 -5.79
N SER A 219 1.95 27.09 -5.96
CA SER A 219 0.52 27.32 -5.73
C SER A 219 -0.07 28.13 -6.88
N GLY A 220 -0.81 27.48 -7.78
CA GLY A 220 -1.46 28.11 -8.93
C GLY A 220 -0.47 28.60 -10.01
N GLU A 221 0.72 28.00 -10.10
CA GLU A 221 1.68 28.35 -11.16
C GLU A 221 1.13 28.02 -12.53
N SER A 222 1.08 29.07 -13.39
CA SER A 222 0.57 28.94 -14.75
C SER A 222 1.66 28.41 -15.69
N LYS A 223 1.41 27.30 -16.33
CA LYS A 223 2.30 26.66 -17.29
C LYS A 223 1.60 26.46 -18.64
N LYS A 224 2.30 26.85 -19.70
CA LYS A 224 1.83 26.62 -21.07
C LYS A 224 2.51 25.36 -21.61
N TYR A 225 1.73 24.43 -22.10
CA TYR A 225 2.23 23.23 -22.75
C TYR A 225 1.39 22.93 -23.98
N GLU A 226 2.05 22.76 -25.12
CA GLU A 226 1.42 22.71 -26.45
C GLU A 226 0.54 23.97 -26.67
N LYS A 227 -0.76 23.78 -26.90
CA LYS A 227 -1.72 24.87 -27.14
C LYS A 227 -2.62 25.16 -25.92
N LYS A 228 -2.35 24.53 -24.78
CA LYS A 228 -3.16 24.61 -23.57
C LYS A 228 -2.41 25.31 -22.44
N GLN A 229 -3.16 25.91 -21.54
CA GLN A 229 -2.65 26.50 -20.30
C GLN A 229 -3.12 25.68 -19.12
N TYR A 230 -2.18 25.36 -18.24
CA TYR A 230 -2.41 24.55 -17.04
C TYR A 230 -2.03 25.35 -15.80
N LEU A 231 -2.80 25.19 -14.73
CA LEU A 231 -2.43 25.66 -13.40
C LEU A 231 -1.86 24.46 -12.64
N CYS A 232 -0.65 24.62 -12.12
CA CYS A 232 0.10 23.57 -11.45
C CYS A 232 0.35 23.92 -9.99
N ASN A 233 0.05 22.97 -9.12
CA ASN A 233 0.42 23.03 -7.70
C ASN A 233 1.42 21.90 -7.43
N ILE A 234 2.50 22.19 -6.71
CA ILE A 234 3.45 21.19 -6.21
C ILE A 234 3.38 21.21 -4.70
N ILE A 235 3.10 20.08 -4.12
CA ILE A 235 2.98 19.86 -2.69
C ILE A 235 4.04 18.84 -2.29
N PRO A 236 5.13 19.24 -1.62
CA PRO A 236 6.15 18.33 -1.13
C PRO A 236 5.55 17.29 -0.17
N ALA A 237 5.97 16.06 -0.30
CA ALA A 237 5.57 14.95 0.55
C ALA A 237 6.74 14.53 1.45
N SER A 238 6.49 14.36 2.74
CA SER A 238 7.46 13.88 3.71
C SER A 238 6.85 12.81 4.61
N SER A 239 7.69 11.89 5.08
CA SER A 239 7.34 10.87 6.06
C SER A 239 8.39 10.90 7.16
N ASN A 240 7.98 11.09 8.42
CA ASN A 240 8.86 11.26 9.58
C ASN A 240 9.97 12.32 9.33
N ASP A 241 9.57 13.48 8.78
CA ASP A 241 10.46 14.61 8.42
C ASP A 241 11.49 14.30 7.31
N ILE A 242 11.37 13.13 6.66
CA ILE A 242 12.20 12.78 5.51
C ILE A 242 11.41 13.08 4.24
N TYR A 243 11.97 13.90 3.36
CA TYR A 243 11.39 14.19 2.05
C TYR A 243 11.31 12.91 1.21
N CYS A 244 10.17 12.64 0.63
CA CYS A 244 9.92 11.42 -0.17
C CYS A 244 9.35 11.73 -1.56
N GLY A 245 9.43 12.98 -2.00
CA GLY A 245 8.95 13.42 -3.30
C GLY A 245 7.84 14.46 -3.21
N ALA A 246 6.96 14.53 -4.20
CA ALA A 246 5.88 15.51 -4.22
C ALA A 246 4.62 15.00 -4.93
N SER A 247 3.49 15.60 -4.55
CA SER A 247 2.24 15.49 -5.31
C SER A 247 2.08 16.72 -6.21
N VAL A 248 1.81 16.50 -7.49
CA VAL A 248 1.58 17.53 -8.50
C VAL A 248 0.12 17.50 -8.89
N ILE A 249 -0.58 18.62 -8.69
CA ILE A 249 -1.98 18.80 -9.11
C ILE A 249 -2.01 19.69 -10.33
N ILE A 250 -2.71 19.26 -11.36
CA ILE A 250 -2.77 19.92 -12.68
C ILE A 250 -4.23 20.21 -13.03
N GLN A 251 -4.54 21.47 -13.28
CA GLN A 251 -5.86 21.94 -13.71
C GLN A 251 -5.77 22.50 -15.13
N ASP A 252 -6.69 22.09 -16.01
CA ASP A 252 -6.82 22.68 -17.34
C ASP A 252 -7.51 24.04 -17.21
N ALA A 253 -6.81 25.13 -17.50
CA ALA A 253 -7.29 26.50 -17.38
C ALA A 253 -8.50 26.79 -18.31
N SER A 254 -8.66 26.08 -19.42
CA SER A 254 -9.81 26.21 -20.32
C SER A 254 -11.12 25.81 -19.63
N HIS A 255 -11.06 24.84 -18.71
CA HIS A 255 -12.23 24.43 -17.92
C HIS A 255 -12.64 25.51 -16.93
N ILE A 256 -11.68 26.19 -16.29
CA ILE A 256 -11.94 27.29 -15.36
C ILE A 256 -12.65 28.45 -16.09
N GLN A 257 -12.15 28.84 -17.27
CA GLN A 257 -12.77 29.87 -18.09
C GLN A 257 -14.20 29.51 -18.51
N SER A 258 -14.43 28.24 -18.85
CA SER A 258 -15.78 27.78 -19.21
C SER A 258 -16.77 27.85 -18.04
N LEU A 259 -16.34 27.55 -16.83
CA LEU A 259 -17.14 27.68 -15.60
C LEU A 259 -17.41 29.15 -15.28
N GLU A 260 -16.41 30.04 -15.40
CA GLU A 260 -16.57 31.46 -15.20
C GLU A 260 -17.62 32.05 -16.18
N HIS A 261 -17.53 31.69 -17.47
CA HIS A 261 -18.52 32.09 -18.46
C HIS A 261 -19.91 31.57 -18.13
N LYS A 262 -20.04 30.33 -17.63
CA LYS A 262 -21.34 29.79 -17.24
C LYS A 262 -21.90 30.53 -16.02
N MET A 263 -21.12 30.77 -15.00
CA MET A 263 -21.54 31.54 -13.82
C MET A 263 -21.93 32.96 -14.20
N ARG A 264 -21.17 33.63 -15.07
CA ARG A 264 -21.48 34.99 -15.56
C ARG A 264 -22.82 35.02 -16.32
N ARG A 265 -23.09 34.01 -17.17
CA ARG A 265 -24.40 33.87 -17.85
C ARG A 265 -25.55 33.67 -16.86
N GLU A 266 -25.38 32.84 -15.85
CA GLU A 266 -26.39 32.62 -14.81
C GLU A 266 -26.66 33.88 -13.97
N LEU A 267 -25.61 34.66 -13.65
CA LEU A 267 -25.73 35.95 -12.97
C LEU A 267 -26.43 36.96 -13.84
N HIS A 268 -26.14 37.04 -15.15
CA HIS A 268 -26.86 37.86 -16.11
C HIS A 268 -28.35 37.49 -16.21
N ALA A 269 -28.65 36.18 -16.27
CA ALA A 269 -30.04 35.70 -16.35
C ALA A 269 -30.84 36.04 -15.08
N LYS A 270 -30.18 36.14 -13.92
CA LYS A 270 -30.79 36.57 -12.65
C LYS A 270 -30.82 38.08 -12.44
N GLY A 271 -30.37 38.90 -13.41
CA GLY A 271 -30.36 40.35 -13.32
C GLY A 271 -29.29 40.94 -12.40
N HIS A 272 -28.33 40.11 -11.91
CA HIS A 272 -27.27 40.59 -11.01
C HIS A 272 -26.06 41.20 -11.72
N VAL A 273 -26.05 41.23 -13.05
CA VAL A 273 -25.00 41.88 -13.85
C VAL A 273 -25.62 42.83 -14.83
N ALA A 274 -25.16 44.07 -14.85
CA ALA A 274 -25.69 45.12 -15.74
C ALA A 274 -25.52 44.70 -17.22
N ARG A 275 -26.57 44.93 -17.99
CA ARG A 275 -26.63 44.67 -19.43
C ARG A 275 -25.86 45.70 -20.24
N TYR A 276 -25.81 46.93 -19.72
CA TYR A 276 -25.15 48.09 -20.29
C TYR A 276 -24.10 48.63 -19.34
N THR A 277 -23.09 49.26 -19.89
CA THR A 277 -22.03 49.97 -19.16
C THR A 277 -22.27 51.47 -19.24
N LEU A 278 -21.59 52.27 -18.39
CA LEU A 278 -21.65 53.71 -18.47
C LEU A 278 -21.19 54.26 -19.83
N LYS A 279 -20.40 53.50 -20.61
CA LYS A 279 -19.98 53.85 -21.98
C LYS A 279 -21.10 53.73 -23.00
N ASP A 280 -22.16 52.98 -22.69
CA ASP A 280 -23.32 52.79 -23.55
C ASP A 280 -24.37 53.91 -23.35
N VAL A 281 -24.15 54.82 -22.38
CA VAL A 281 -25.01 55.95 -22.12
C VAL A 281 -24.83 56.99 -23.23
N VAL A 282 -25.92 57.24 -23.98
CA VAL A 282 -25.95 58.21 -25.08
C VAL A 282 -26.32 59.58 -24.55
N GLY A 283 -25.44 60.55 -24.74
CA GLY A 283 -25.67 61.98 -24.37
C GLY A 283 -24.35 62.75 -24.35
N HIS A 284 -24.37 63.94 -24.93
CA HIS A 284 -23.18 64.79 -25.03
C HIS A 284 -23.37 66.16 -24.32
N SER A 285 -24.47 66.35 -23.61
CA SER A 285 -24.68 67.56 -22.82
C SER A 285 -23.78 67.64 -21.60
N ALA A 286 -23.53 68.81 -21.06
CA ALA A 286 -22.71 68.97 -19.86
C ALA A 286 -23.30 68.24 -18.64
N GLU A 287 -24.63 68.28 -18.53
CA GLU A 287 -25.42 67.64 -17.48
C GLU A 287 -25.24 66.09 -17.56
N MET A 288 -25.32 65.52 -18.78
CA MET A 288 -25.18 64.08 -18.96
C MET A 288 -23.75 63.60 -18.66
N ARG A 289 -22.72 64.36 -19.01
CA ARG A 289 -21.33 64.06 -18.63
C ARG A 289 -21.12 64.06 -17.12
N SER A 290 -21.66 65.12 -16.45
CA SER A 290 -21.61 65.18 -14.98
C SER A 290 -22.36 64.01 -14.32
N LEU A 291 -23.48 63.55 -14.89
CA LEU A 291 -24.23 62.41 -14.39
C LEU A 291 -23.41 61.12 -14.48
N VAL A 292 -22.71 60.89 -15.62
CA VAL A 292 -21.86 59.73 -15.81
C VAL A 292 -20.67 59.75 -14.85
N GLU A 293 -20.02 60.91 -14.66
CA GLU A 293 -18.92 61.07 -13.70
C GLU A 293 -19.39 60.79 -12.26
N HIS A 294 -20.54 61.28 -11.84
CA HIS A 294 -21.11 60.98 -10.54
C HIS A 294 -21.47 59.48 -10.40
N ALA A 295 -22.00 58.86 -11.45
CA ALA A 295 -22.33 57.46 -11.46
C ALA A 295 -21.06 56.56 -11.31
N GLU A 296 -19.95 56.93 -11.96
CA GLU A 296 -18.66 56.25 -11.78
C GLU A 296 -18.15 56.38 -10.35
N LEU A 297 -18.24 57.60 -9.77
CA LEU A 297 -17.81 57.85 -8.39
C LEU A 297 -18.62 57.03 -7.39
N TYR A 298 -19.93 56.94 -7.57
CA TYR A 298 -20.83 56.22 -6.66
C TYR A 298 -20.81 54.68 -6.88
N ALA A 299 -20.43 54.20 -8.06
CA ALA A 299 -20.36 52.77 -8.38
C ALA A 299 -19.38 52.01 -7.45
N ASN A 300 -18.42 52.69 -6.85
CA ASN A 300 -17.47 52.15 -5.88
C ASN A 300 -17.96 52.23 -4.42
N SER A 301 -19.17 52.77 -4.18
CA SER A 301 -19.77 52.88 -2.84
C SER A 301 -20.69 51.68 -2.56
N PRO A 302 -20.71 51.14 -1.34
CA PRO A 302 -21.67 50.10 -0.94
C PRO A 302 -23.10 50.63 -0.76
N SER A 303 -23.34 51.93 -0.95
CA SER A 303 -24.63 52.59 -0.77
C SER A 303 -25.55 52.36 -1.96
N SER A 304 -26.85 52.22 -1.72
CA SER A 304 -27.87 52.18 -2.78
C SER A 304 -27.98 53.55 -3.47
N ILE A 305 -27.99 53.54 -4.80
CA ILE A 305 -28.12 54.74 -5.62
C ILE A 305 -29.55 54.78 -6.16
N PHE A 306 -30.23 55.93 -5.97
CA PHE A 306 -31.52 56.18 -6.55
C PHE A 306 -31.37 57.17 -7.72
N ILE A 307 -31.81 56.75 -8.90
CA ILE A 307 -31.80 57.58 -10.10
C ILE A 307 -33.21 58.06 -10.34
N TYR A 308 -33.42 59.41 -10.42
CA TYR A 308 -34.67 60.07 -10.70
C TYR A 308 -34.61 60.80 -12.03
N GLY A 309 -35.69 60.72 -12.84
CA GLY A 309 -35.79 61.39 -14.14
C GLY A 309 -37.12 61.17 -14.75
N GLU A 310 -37.38 61.96 -15.84
CA GLU A 310 -38.58 61.78 -16.65
C GLU A 310 -38.47 60.53 -17.51
N SER A 311 -39.56 59.82 -17.74
CA SER A 311 -39.68 58.64 -18.56
C SER A 311 -39.87 58.94 -20.04
#